data_f709429aa8e7467b42d712c1e4b1180c
#
_entry.id   f709429aa8e7467b42d712c1e4b1180c
#
_cell.length_a   1.000
_cell.length_b   1.000
_cell.length_c   1.000
_cell.angle_alpha   90.00
_cell.angle_beta   90.00
_cell.angle_gamma   90.00
#
_symmetry.space_group_name_H-M   'P 1'
#
loop_
_entity.id
_entity.type
_entity.pdbx_description
1 polymer ?
#
loop_
_entity_poly.entity_id
_entity_poly.type
_entity_poly.pdbx_seq_one_letter_code
_entity_poly.pdbx_strand_id
1 'polypeptide(L)'
;SQKQQYTILYGRLSQEDERAGESNSIQHQRDLLEKYARDKGFENTLFLADDGYSGTNFERPSWKKIVEMIEAGEVSTLIVKDASRLGREYLQVGYYMEIYFPQKNVRFIAVNDGVDSAVESSNDFNPIRNWANELHAKDTSRKVRAVKKLQAERGEWLGGRPPYGYRKSETAENYLEPDPEAAEIVRQIFSLCAAGKGPSQ
;
A
#
# COMPACT_ATOMS: atom_id res chain seq x y z
N SER A 1 -5.09 -9.19 42.45
CA SER A 1 -5.23 -10.19 41.37
C SER A 1 -4.77 -9.54 40.10
N GLN A 2 -3.68 -10.03 39.51
CA GLN A 2 -3.33 -9.62 38.15
C GLN A 2 -4.47 -10.08 37.23
N LYS A 3 -5.14 -9.13 36.56
CA LYS A 3 -6.11 -9.44 35.51
C LYS A 3 -5.33 -10.17 34.41
N GLN A 4 -5.80 -11.36 34.05
CA GLN A 4 -5.22 -12.13 32.96
C GLN A 4 -5.43 -11.36 31.67
N GLN A 5 -4.34 -10.87 31.05
CA GLN A 5 -4.40 -10.08 29.81
C GLN A 5 -4.50 -10.99 28.59
N TYR A 6 -5.13 -10.50 27.54
CA TYR A 6 -5.30 -11.21 26.28
C TYR A 6 -4.12 -10.96 25.33
N THR A 7 -3.79 -11.97 24.55
CA THR A 7 -3.05 -11.84 23.30
C THR A 7 -4.05 -11.79 22.14
N ILE A 8 -4.22 -10.63 21.55
CA ILE A 8 -5.15 -10.42 20.43
C ILE A 8 -4.48 -10.83 19.12
N LEU A 9 -5.16 -11.70 18.36
CA LEU A 9 -4.79 -12.04 16.98
C LEU A 9 -5.76 -11.31 16.07
N TYR A 10 -5.26 -10.33 15.28
CA TYR A 10 -6.14 -9.49 14.47
C TYR A 10 -5.95 -9.72 12.98
N GLY A 11 -7.07 -10.00 12.30
CA GLY A 11 -7.16 -10.15 10.85
C GLY A 11 -7.98 -9.02 10.20
N ARG A 12 -7.64 -8.66 8.96
CA ARG A 12 -8.44 -7.75 8.14
C ARG A 12 -8.40 -8.15 6.67
N LEU A 13 -9.55 -8.10 6.03
CA LEU A 13 -9.68 -8.27 4.59
C LEU A 13 -10.50 -7.11 4.02
N SER A 14 -10.04 -6.50 2.93
CA SER A 14 -10.79 -5.47 2.22
C SER A 14 -11.23 -6.01 0.85
N GLN A 15 -12.30 -5.43 0.27
CA GLN A 15 -12.74 -5.79 -1.09
C GLN A 15 -11.66 -5.60 -2.17
N GLU A 16 -10.68 -4.71 -1.92
CA GLU A 16 -9.54 -4.52 -2.82
C GLU A 16 -8.53 -5.65 -2.69
N ASP A 17 -8.33 -6.22 -1.49
CA ASP A 17 -7.44 -7.37 -1.25
C ASP A 17 -8.00 -8.63 -1.95
N GLU A 18 -9.32 -8.81 -1.98
CA GLU A 18 -9.98 -9.90 -2.71
C GLU A 18 -9.73 -9.83 -4.23
N ARG A 19 -9.79 -8.62 -4.80
CA ARG A 19 -9.57 -8.39 -6.25
C ARG A 19 -8.11 -8.59 -6.67
N ALA A 20 -7.18 -8.45 -5.76
CA ALA A 20 -5.74 -8.64 -6.03
C ALA A 20 -5.32 -10.10 -6.16
N GLY A 21 -6.25 -11.06 -5.98
CA GLY A 21 -5.99 -12.50 -6.12
C GLY A 21 -5.06 -13.08 -5.06
N GLU A 22 -4.74 -12.30 -4.03
CA GLU A 22 -3.96 -12.78 -2.91
C GLU A 22 -4.84 -13.71 -2.06
N SER A 23 -4.36 -14.93 -1.81
CA SER A 23 -4.96 -15.95 -0.93
C SER A 23 -4.93 -15.51 0.54
N ASN A 24 -5.55 -14.36 0.84
CA ASN A 24 -5.53 -13.72 2.14
C ASN A 24 -6.89 -13.78 2.85
N SER A 25 -7.62 -14.91 2.69
CA SER A 25 -8.87 -15.09 3.43
C SER A 25 -8.65 -14.87 4.93
N ILE A 26 -9.67 -14.39 5.62
CA ILE A 26 -9.65 -14.25 7.09
C ILE A 26 -9.26 -15.57 7.75
N GLN A 27 -9.69 -16.72 7.18
CA GLN A 27 -9.34 -18.03 7.70
C GLN A 27 -7.82 -18.30 7.61
N HIS A 28 -7.18 -18.00 6.48
CA HIS A 28 -5.72 -18.17 6.35
C HIS A 28 -4.94 -17.27 7.30
N GLN A 29 -5.41 -16.02 7.52
CA GLN A 29 -4.80 -15.15 8.51
C GLN A 29 -4.93 -15.73 9.91
N ARG A 30 -6.10 -16.25 10.24
CA ARG A 30 -6.37 -16.90 11.53
C ARG A 30 -5.43 -18.07 11.75
N ASP A 31 -5.36 -19.01 10.79
CA ASP A 31 -4.54 -20.21 10.90
C ASP A 31 -3.06 -19.86 11.10
N LEU A 32 -2.56 -18.87 10.35
CA LEU A 32 -1.19 -18.36 10.48
C LEU A 32 -0.93 -17.77 11.86
N LEU A 33 -1.82 -16.90 12.34
CA LEU A 33 -1.65 -16.20 13.61
C LEU A 33 -1.78 -17.16 14.81
N GLU A 34 -2.73 -18.10 14.77
CA GLU A 34 -2.89 -19.12 15.80
C GLU A 34 -1.69 -20.07 15.86
N LYS A 35 -1.14 -20.46 14.68
CA LYS A 35 0.09 -21.24 14.61
C LYS A 35 1.26 -20.46 15.22
N TYR A 36 1.46 -19.21 14.80
CA TYR A 36 2.53 -18.38 15.34
C TYR A 36 2.42 -18.21 16.86
N ALA A 37 1.22 -17.95 17.37
CA ALA A 37 1.00 -17.80 18.80
C ALA A 37 1.34 -19.08 19.58
N ARG A 38 0.93 -20.25 19.09
CA ARG A 38 1.29 -21.54 19.69
C ARG A 38 2.80 -21.78 19.67
N ASP A 39 3.44 -21.57 18.53
CA ASP A 39 4.89 -21.82 18.34
C ASP A 39 5.74 -20.90 19.23
N LYS A 40 5.24 -19.71 19.55
CA LYS A 40 5.90 -18.71 20.42
C LYS A 40 5.45 -18.78 21.88
N GLY A 41 4.52 -19.68 22.24
CA GLY A 41 4.05 -19.85 23.61
C GLY A 41 3.15 -18.73 24.13
N PHE A 42 2.45 -18.02 23.25
CA PHE A 42 1.45 -17.03 23.66
C PHE A 42 0.19 -17.74 24.17
N GLU A 43 -0.19 -17.38 25.38
CA GLU A 43 -1.41 -17.88 26.03
C GLU A 43 -2.54 -16.87 25.93
N ASN A 44 -3.75 -17.30 26.31
CA ASN A 44 -4.95 -16.46 26.38
C ASN A 44 -5.23 -15.70 25.07
N THR A 45 -5.16 -16.40 23.94
CA THR A 45 -5.35 -15.82 22.62
C THR A 45 -6.82 -15.58 22.29
N LEU A 46 -7.13 -14.41 21.68
CA LEU A 46 -8.44 -14.07 21.17
C LEU A 46 -8.31 -13.58 19.72
N PHE A 47 -8.95 -14.30 18.79
CA PHE A 47 -8.98 -13.88 17.38
C PHE A 47 -10.14 -12.91 17.13
N LEU A 48 -9.84 -11.76 16.54
CA LEU A 48 -10.79 -10.76 16.08
C LEU A 48 -10.49 -10.38 14.63
N ALA A 49 -11.52 -10.13 13.83
CA ALA A 49 -11.32 -9.78 12.42
C ALA A 49 -12.36 -8.78 11.93
N ASP A 50 -11.96 -7.96 10.96
CA ASP A 50 -12.82 -7.08 10.19
C ASP A 50 -12.76 -7.50 8.71
N ASP A 51 -13.86 -8.06 8.21
CA ASP A 51 -14.03 -8.51 6.82
C ASP A 51 -14.84 -7.47 6.02
N GLY A 52 -14.38 -7.17 4.79
CA GLY A 52 -15.00 -6.18 3.91
C GLY A 52 -14.71 -4.72 4.25
N TYR A 53 -13.92 -4.43 5.29
CA TYR A 53 -13.61 -3.08 5.73
C TYR A 53 -12.33 -2.54 5.09
N SER A 54 -12.38 -1.29 4.60
CA SER A 54 -11.22 -0.60 4.06
C SER A 54 -10.13 -0.39 5.12
N GLY A 55 -8.87 -0.45 4.68
CA GLY A 55 -7.71 -0.09 5.51
C GLY A 55 -7.49 1.42 5.66
N THR A 56 -8.31 2.26 5.01
CA THR A 56 -8.13 3.73 5.00
C THR A 56 -8.70 4.43 6.22
N ASN A 57 -9.54 3.75 7.02
CA ASN A 57 -10.04 4.29 8.28
C ASN A 57 -10.01 3.21 9.38
N PHE A 58 -10.19 3.64 10.62
CA PHE A 58 -10.23 2.79 11.81
C PHE A 58 -11.65 2.63 12.37
N GLU A 59 -12.68 3.04 11.62
CA GLU A 59 -14.11 2.87 11.94
C GLU A 59 -14.57 1.43 11.68
N ARG A 60 -13.90 0.47 12.32
CA ARG A 60 -14.12 -0.98 12.17
C ARG A 60 -14.54 -1.59 13.49
N PRO A 61 -15.57 -2.43 13.52
CA PRO A 61 -16.14 -2.97 14.78
C PRO A 61 -15.12 -3.72 15.63
N SER A 62 -14.38 -4.65 15.04
CA SER A 62 -13.38 -5.45 15.79
C SER A 62 -12.22 -4.58 16.23
N TRP A 63 -11.79 -3.63 15.40
CA TRP A 63 -10.74 -2.68 15.79
C TRP A 63 -11.15 -1.80 16.97
N LYS A 64 -12.37 -1.24 16.95
CA LYS A 64 -12.91 -0.47 18.08
C LYS A 64 -12.92 -1.29 19.36
N LYS A 65 -13.38 -2.54 19.29
CA LYS A 65 -13.36 -3.45 20.42
C LYS A 65 -11.93 -3.68 20.94
N ILE A 66 -10.94 -3.85 20.06
CA ILE A 66 -9.54 -3.99 20.46
C ILE A 66 -9.06 -2.76 21.22
N VAL A 67 -9.37 -1.55 20.71
CA VAL A 67 -8.99 -0.29 21.37
C VAL A 67 -9.67 -0.19 22.75
N GLU A 68 -10.95 -0.51 22.87
CA GLU A 68 -11.66 -0.54 24.16
C GLU A 68 -11.01 -1.51 25.15
N MET A 69 -10.63 -2.70 24.72
CA MET A 69 -9.92 -3.69 25.55
C MET A 69 -8.53 -3.22 25.96
N ILE A 70 -7.81 -2.50 25.07
CA ILE A 70 -6.51 -1.88 25.38
C ILE A 70 -6.70 -0.79 26.44
N GLU A 71 -7.70 0.08 26.29
CA GLU A 71 -8.01 1.13 27.26
C GLU A 71 -8.40 0.55 28.63
N ALA A 72 -9.06 -0.58 28.66
CA ALA A 72 -9.39 -1.33 29.89
C ALA A 72 -8.19 -2.05 30.50
N GLY A 73 -6.99 -2.03 29.84
CA GLY A 73 -5.77 -2.73 30.31
C GLY A 73 -5.87 -4.25 30.21
N GLU A 74 -6.72 -4.76 29.33
CA GLU A 74 -7.01 -6.18 29.17
C GLU A 74 -6.15 -6.85 28.08
N VAL A 75 -5.31 -6.08 27.35
CA VAL A 75 -4.49 -6.57 26.26
C VAL A 75 -3.01 -6.40 26.61
N SER A 76 -2.24 -7.47 26.50
CA SER A 76 -0.78 -7.45 26.63
C SER A 76 -0.08 -7.43 25.28
N THR A 77 -0.66 -8.09 24.28
CA THR A 77 -0.03 -8.28 22.97
C THR A 77 -1.05 -8.21 21.85
N LEU A 78 -0.69 -7.53 20.77
CA LEU A 78 -1.44 -7.49 19.51
C LEU A 78 -0.57 -8.10 18.39
N ILE A 79 -1.06 -9.16 17.77
CA ILE A 79 -0.37 -9.87 16.68
C ILE A 79 -1.18 -9.74 15.40
N VAL A 80 -0.52 -9.31 14.33
CA VAL A 80 -1.08 -9.21 12.98
C VAL A 80 -0.23 -9.98 11.98
N LYS A 81 -0.81 -10.37 10.84
CA LYS A 81 -0.04 -11.00 9.76
C LYS A 81 1.06 -10.08 9.23
N ASP A 82 0.68 -8.86 8.91
CA ASP A 82 1.55 -7.77 8.45
C ASP A 82 0.97 -6.43 8.91
N ALA A 83 1.79 -5.37 8.93
CA ALA A 83 1.37 -4.06 9.41
C ALA A 83 0.24 -3.43 8.57
N SER A 84 0.06 -3.87 7.30
CA SER A 84 -1.04 -3.42 6.44
C SER A 84 -2.41 -3.83 6.97
N ARG A 85 -2.49 -4.89 7.79
CA ARG A 85 -3.73 -5.32 8.46
C ARG A 85 -4.18 -4.30 9.50
N LEU A 86 -3.22 -3.60 10.14
CA LEU A 86 -3.55 -2.51 11.06
C LEU A 86 -4.24 -1.36 10.32
N GLY A 87 -3.68 -0.90 9.21
CA GLY A 87 -4.27 0.15 8.37
C GLY A 87 -3.41 0.47 7.15
N ARG A 88 -3.96 1.30 6.25
CA ARG A 88 -3.24 1.84 5.08
C ARG A 88 -2.89 3.32 5.24
N GLU A 89 -3.44 3.99 6.26
CA GLU A 89 -3.13 5.37 6.61
C GLU A 89 -1.85 5.40 7.45
N TYR A 90 -0.76 5.80 6.81
CA TYR A 90 0.58 5.82 7.40
C TYR A 90 0.66 6.57 8.73
N LEU A 91 0.06 7.77 8.80
CA LEU A 91 0.11 8.60 10.01
C LEU A 91 -0.59 7.94 11.20
N GLN A 92 -1.73 7.28 10.94
CA GLN A 92 -2.47 6.61 11.99
C GLN A 92 -1.80 5.31 12.43
N VAL A 93 -1.27 4.53 11.50
CA VAL A 93 -0.51 3.32 11.83
C VAL A 93 0.74 3.68 12.64
N GLY A 94 1.49 4.71 12.21
CA GLY A 94 2.64 5.23 12.96
C GLY A 94 2.26 5.69 14.36
N TYR A 95 1.16 6.43 14.52
CA TYR A 95 0.66 6.82 15.84
C TYR A 95 0.40 5.62 16.75
N TYR A 96 -0.29 4.59 16.25
CA TYR A 96 -0.55 3.39 17.04
C TYR A 96 0.74 2.68 17.46
N MET A 97 1.68 2.52 16.55
CA MET A 97 2.90 1.74 16.78
C MET A 97 3.95 2.49 17.60
N GLU A 98 4.14 3.79 17.34
CA GLU A 98 5.19 4.59 17.97
C GLU A 98 4.76 5.27 19.27
N ILE A 99 3.46 5.51 19.45
CA ILE A 99 2.92 6.27 20.58
C ILE A 99 1.94 5.45 21.39
N TYR A 100 0.85 5.01 20.76
CA TYR A 100 -0.30 4.46 21.50
C TYR A 100 0.01 3.11 22.17
N PHE A 101 0.53 2.13 21.44
CA PHE A 101 0.87 0.83 22.02
C PHE A 101 1.95 0.91 23.11
N PRO A 102 3.07 1.66 22.91
CA PRO A 102 4.04 1.87 23.97
C PRO A 102 3.45 2.51 25.23
N GLN A 103 2.61 3.54 25.08
CA GLN A 103 1.96 4.19 26.23
C GLN A 103 1.04 3.26 27.02
N LYS A 104 0.42 2.30 26.33
CA LYS A 104 -0.47 1.30 26.94
C LYS A 104 0.25 0.00 27.34
N ASN A 105 1.58 -0.07 27.19
CA ASN A 105 2.39 -1.27 27.41
C ASN A 105 1.89 -2.49 26.60
N VAL A 106 1.41 -2.27 25.38
CA VAL A 106 0.98 -3.32 24.47
C VAL A 106 2.12 -3.69 23.53
N ARG A 107 2.56 -4.95 23.57
CA ARG A 107 3.51 -5.49 22.60
C ARG A 107 2.84 -5.65 21.24
N PHE A 108 3.47 -5.11 20.19
CA PHE A 108 2.98 -5.25 18.81
C PHE A 108 3.88 -6.17 18.00
N ILE A 109 3.26 -7.11 17.28
CA ILE A 109 3.98 -8.07 16.42
C ILE A 109 3.32 -8.11 15.04
N ALA A 110 4.12 -7.89 13.97
CA ALA A 110 3.73 -8.13 12.58
C ALA A 110 4.59 -9.27 12.02
N VAL A 111 3.97 -10.45 11.87
CA VAL A 111 4.67 -11.72 11.65
C VAL A 111 5.49 -11.72 10.36
N ASN A 112 4.86 -11.35 9.23
CA ASN A 112 5.52 -11.36 7.92
C ASN A 112 6.54 -10.23 7.75
N ASP A 113 6.38 -9.14 8.50
CA ASP A 113 7.29 -8.00 8.44
C ASP A 113 8.51 -8.18 9.36
N GLY A 114 8.50 -9.23 10.20
CA GLY A 114 9.55 -9.48 11.19
C GLY A 114 9.60 -8.43 12.29
N VAL A 115 8.49 -7.70 12.53
CA VAL A 115 8.40 -6.66 13.53
C VAL A 115 7.91 -7.21 14.85
N ASP A 116 8.64 -6.91 15.92
CA ASP A 116 8.28 -7.24 17.30
C ASP A 116 8.77 -6.12 18.24
N SER A 117 7.84 -5.37 18.79
CA SER A 117 8.16 -4.21 19.62
C SER A 117 8.87 -4.52 20.95
N ALA A 118 8.93 -5.79 21.37
CA ALA A 118 9.64 -6.21 22.58
C ALA A 118 11.13 -6.54 22.33
N VAL A 119 11.55 -6.64 21.07
CA VAL A 119 12.94 -6.97 20.71
C VAL A 119 13.70 -5.70 20.34
N GLU A 120 14.69 -5.29 21.15
CA GLU A 120 15.45 -4.05 20.93
C GLU A 120 16.15 -3.97 19.55
N SER A 121 16.58 -5.10 18.99
CA SER A 121 17.15 -5.14 17.64
C SER A 121 16.12 -4.94 16.53
N SER A 122 14.82 -5.13 16.80
CA SER A 122 13.71 -4.82 15.91
C SER A 122 13.13 -3.42 16.19
N ASN A 123 13.59 -2.73 17.25
CA ASN A 123 13.35 -1.29 17.48
C ASN A 123 14.07 -0.38 16.48
N ASP A 124 14.84 -0.95 15.57
CA ASP A 124 15.13 -0.28 14.32
C ASP A 124 13.80 -0.18 13.55
N PHE A 125 13.08 0.94 13.74
CA PHE A 125 11.82 1.27 13.04
C PHE A 125 11.97 1.30 11.50
N ASN A 126 13.12 0.86 10.99
CA ASN A 126 13.43 0.75 9.57
C ASN A 126 12.44 -0.14 8.80
N PRO A 127 12.00 -1.32 9.29
CA PRO A 127 11.01 -2.10 8.56
C PRO A 127 9.67 -1.37 8.41
N ILE A 128 9.25 -0.65 9.45
CA ILE A 128 8.00 0.12 9.45
C ILE A 128 8.13 1.37 8.59
N ARG A 129 9.25 2.08 8.68
CA ARG A 129 9.57 3.22 7.80
C ARG A 129 9.66 2.76 6.34
N ASN A 130 10.29 1.64 6.08
CA ASN A 130 10.40 1.10 4.72
C ASN A 130 9.02 0.69 4.18
N TRP A 131 8.20 0.02 4.96
CA TRP A 131 6.82 -0.29 4.61
C TRP A 131 5.98 0.98 4.38
N ALA A 132 6.08 1.98 5.26
CA ALA A 132 5.42 3.26 5.11
C ALA A 132 5.86 3.99 3.84
N ASN A 133 7.15 4.02 3.54
CA ASN A 133 7.70 4.60 2.32
C ASN A 133 7.22 3.84 1.08
N GLU A 134 7.14 2.52 1.15
CA GLU A 134 6.62 1.68 0.05
C GLU A 134 5.13 1.94 -0.21
N LEU A 135 4.31 2.04 0.85
CA LEU A 135 2.89 2.41 0.72
C LEU A 135 2.73 3.80 0.11
N HIS A 136 3.51 4.77 0.59
CA HIS A 136 3.48 6.12 0.05
C HIS A 136 3.90 6.16 -1.43
N ALA A 137 4.94 5.41 -1.79
CA ALA A 137 5.38 5.28 -3.16
C ALA A 137 4.30 4.62 -4.05
N LYS A 138 3.64 3.57 -3.58
CA LYS A 138 2.53 2.90 -4.28
C LYS A 138 1.33 3.82 -4.46
N ASP A 139 0.93 4.56 -3.43
CA ASP A 139 -0.20 5.50 -3.50
C ASP A 139 0.11 6.67 -4.44
N THR A 140 1.29 7.25 -4.33
CA THR A 140 1.77 8.30 -5.23
C THR A 140 1.80 7.82 -6.68
N SER A 141 2.33 6.62 -6.93
CA SER A 141 2.36 6.01 -8.27
C SER A 141 0.94 5.82 -8.84
N ARG A 142 -0.01 5.36 -8.00
CA ARG A 142 -1.41 5.21 -8.41
C ARG A 142 -2.06 6.55 -8.77
N LYS A 143 -1.86 7.58 -7.95
CA LYS A 143 -2.37 8.94 -8.19
C LYS A 143 -1.77 9.53 -9.48
N VAL A 144 -0.46 9.42 -9.66
CA VAL A 144 0.22 9.91 -10.87
C VAL A 144 -0.28 9.17 -12.12
N ARG A 145 -0.45 7.83 -12.07
CA ARG A 145 -1.00 7.07 -13.19
C ARG A 145 -2.43 7.47 -13.53
N ALA A 146 -3.27 7.72 -12.52
CA ALA A 146 -4.65 8.16 -12.74
C ALA A 146 -4.69 9.54 -13.44
N VAL A 147 -3.87 10.50 -12.99
CA VAL A 147 -3.76 11.82 -13.64
C VAL A 147 -3.24 11.68 -15.06
N LYS A 148 -2.14 10.92 -15.26
CA LYS A 148 -1.59 10.71 -16.62
C LYS A 148 -2.58 10.02 -17.56
N LYS A 149 -3.38 9.08 -17.06
CA LYS A 149 -4.43 8.44 -17.85
C LYS A 149 -5.48 9.44 -18.29
N LEU A 150 -5.97 10.28 -17.37
CA LEU A 150 -6.93 11.33 -17.69
C LEU A 150 -6.39 12.33 -18.70
N GLN A 151 -5.13 12.74 -18.56
CA GLN A 151 -4.46 13.63 -19.51
C GLN A 151 -4.33 12.97 -20.89
N ALA A 152 -3.92 11.70 -20.94
CA ALA A 152 -3.86 10.94 -22.21
C ALA A 152 -5.23 10.80 -22.89
N GLU A 153 -6.30 10.56 -22.12
CA GLU A 153 -7.67 10.52 -22.62
C GLU A 153 -8.14 11.86 -23.21
N ARG A 154 -7.58 12.97 -22.73
CA ARG A 154 -7.80 14.32 -23.30
C ARG A 154 -6.90 14.63 -24.50
N GLY A 155 -6.00 13.70 -24.88
CA GLY A 155 -5.06 13.94 -25.97
C GLY A 155 -3.86 14.82 -25.58
N GLU A 156 -3.64 15.04 -24.30
CA GLU A 156 -2.51 15.85 -23.81
C GLU A 156 -1.19 15.09 -23.98
N TRP A 157 -0.14 15.81 -24.35
CA TRP A 157 1.21 15.28 -24.44
C TRP A 157 1.85 15.13 -23.06
N LEU A 158 2.20 13.89 -22.69
CA LEU A 158 2.74 13.57 -21.39
C LEU A 158 4.28 13.45 -21.37
N GLY A 159 4.92 13.59 -22.52
CA GLY A 159 6.37 13.49 -22.65
C GLY A 159 7.07 14.83 -22.44
N GLY A 160 8.38 14.80 -22.20
CA GLY A 160 9.18 16.02 -22.07
C GLY A 160 9.46 16.67 -23.42
N ARG A 161 10.24 16.00 -24.30
CA ARG A 161 10.58 16.49 -25.62
C ARG A 161 9.63 15.94 -26.68
N PRO A 162 9.07 16.79 -27.55
CA PRO A 162 8.27 16.33 -28.69
C PRO A 162 9.04 15.36 -29.58
N PRO A 163 8.39 14.36 -30.16
CA PRO A 163 8.99 13.52 -31.20
C PRO A 163 9.30 14.36 -32.44
N TYR A 164 10.28 13.90 -33.27
CA TYR A 164 10.62 14.57 -34.50
C TYR A 164 9.42 14.65 -35.44
N GLY A 165 9.16 15.79 -36.05
CA GLY A 165 7.95 16.08 -36.83
C GLY A 165 6.86 16.80 -36.04
N TYR A 166 7.03 16.97 -34.73
CA TYR A 166 6.10 17.71 -33.86
C TYR A 166 6.81 18.75 -33.01
N ARG A 167 6.11 19.82 -32.68
CA ARG A 167 6.51 20.85 -31.71
C ARG A 167 5.42 21.04 -30.67
N LYS A 168 5.77 21.65 -29.54
CA LYS A 168 4.75 22.06 -28.55
C LYS A 168 3.87 23.12 -29.14
N SER A 169 2.56 23.01 -28.93
CA SER A 169 1.62 24.05 -29.36
C SER A 169 1.87 25.39 -28.63
N GLU A 170 1.78 26.50 -29.34
CA GLU A 170 1.87 27.84 -28.78
C GLU A 170 0.53 28.31 -28.20
N THR A 171 -0.57 27.65 -28.58
CA THR A 171 -1.94 28.07 -28.23
C THR A 171 -2.62 27.17 -27.20
N ALA A 172 -2.15 25.93 -27.03
CA ALA A 172 -2.73 24.97 -26.13
C ALA A 172 -1.64 24.30 -25.28
N GLU A 173 -1.71 24.49 -23.97
CA GLU A 173 -0.78 23.88 -23.03
C GLU A 173 -0.88 22.35 -23.09
N ASN A 174 0.27 21.69 -23.10
CA ASN A 174 0.40 20.21 -23.17
C ASN A 174 -0.13 19.55 -24.45
N TYR A 175 -0.26 20.30 -25.55
CA TYR A 175 -0.59 19.73 -26.85
C TYR A 175 0.59 19.82 -27.83
N LEU A 176 0.62 18.90 -28.78
CA LEU A 176 1.59 18.93 -29.89
C LEU A 176 0.89 19.37 -31.16
N GLU A 177 1.64 20.10 -31.98
CA GLU A 177 1.25 20.43 -33.35
C GLU A 177 2.35 19.98 -34.31
N PRO A 178 2.04 19.67 -35.58
CA PRO A 178 3.03 19.33 -36.58
C PRO A 178 4.02 20.51 -36.77
N ASP A 179 5.32 20.18 -36.73
CA ASP A 179 6.34 21.12 -37.19
C ASP A 179 6.36 21.11 -38.72
N PRO A 180 6.07 22.23 -39.41
CA PRO A 180 5.87 22.23 -40.86
C PRO A 180 7.04 21.65 -41.66
N GLU A 181 8.27 21.97 -41.26
CA GLU A 181 9.46 21.53 -41.97
C GLU A 181 9.76 20.05 -41.66
N ALA A 182 9.79 19.70 -40.39
CA ALA A 182 10.13 18.33 -39.95
C ALA A 182 9.02 17.32 -40.28
N ALA A 183 7.74 17.73 -40.25
CA ALA A 183 6.61 16.86 -40.60
C ALA A 183 6.63 16.41 -42.05
N GLU A 184 7.11 17.24 -42.97
CA GLU A 184 7.23 16.86 -44.37
C GLU A 184 8.28 15.74 -44.57
N ILE A 185 9.40 15.84 -43.88
CA ILE A 185 10.43 14.78 -43.88
C ILE A 185 9.87 13.46 -43.33
N VAL A 186 9.11 13.54 -42.23
CA VAL A 186 8.47 12.38 -41.62
C VAL A 186 7.50 11.71 -42.60
N ARG A 187 6.66 12.50 -43.31
CA ARG A 187 5.74 11.94 -44.32
C ARG A 187 6.49 11.25 -45.46
N GLN A 188 7.61 11.83 -45.93
CA GLN A 188 8.45 11.19 -46.95
C GLN A 188 9.04 9.85 -46.45
N ILE A 189 9.54 9.79 -45.20
CA ILE A 189 10.03 8.55 -44.61
C ILE A 189 8.95 7.48 -44.57
N PHE A 190 7.75 7.82 -44.11
CA PHE A 190 6.62 6.88 -44.07
C PHE A 190 6.19 6.43 -45.49
N SER A 191 6.18 7.32 -46.45
CA SER A 191 5.88 6.98 -47.84
C SER A 191 6.89 6.02 -48.46
N LEU A 192 8.17 6.24 -48.21
CA LEU A 192 9.24 5.32 -48.64
C LEU A 192 9.13 3.97 -47.96
N CYS A 193 8.86 3.95 -46.68
CA CYS A 193 8.66 2.70 -45.94
C CYS A 193 7.43 1.91 -46.48
N ALA A 194 6.33 2.59 -46.73
CA ALA A 194 5.14 1.98 -47.34
C ALA A 194 5.39 1.45 -48.75
N ALA A 195 6.33 2.06 -49.51
CA ALA A 195 6.78 1.57 -50.81
C ALA A 195 7.82 0.42 -50.72
N GLY A 196 8.08 -0.11 -49.50
CA GLY A 196 8.98 -1.25 -49.28
C GLY A 196 10.46 -0.88 -49.21
N LYS A 197 10.81 0.41 -49.11
CA LYS A 197 12.21 0.85 -48.94
C LYS A 197 12.62 0.79 -47.47
N GLY A 198 13.71 0.10 -47.18
CA GLY A 198 14.29 0.03 -45.85
C GLY A 198 15.20 1.22 -45.53
N PRO A 199 15.67 1.35 -44.25
CA PRO A 199 16.55 2.45 -43.83
C PRO A 199 17.89 2.55 -44.51
N SER A 200 18.31 1.51 -45.21
CA SER A 200 19.62 1.38 -45.91
C SER A 200 19.51 1.51 -47.45
N GLN A 201 18.35 1.88 -47.94
CA GLN A 201 18.08 2.10 -49.37
C GLN A 201 17.72 3.60 -49.61
#